data_ecd50ae7b359ac21a44d22f9ece1f269
#
_entry.id   ecd50ae7b359ac21a44d22f9ece1f269
#
_cell.length_a   1.000
_cell.length_b   1.000
_cell.length_c   1.000
_cell.angle_alpha   90.00
_cell.angle_beta   90.00
_cell.angle_gamma   90.00
#
_symmetry.space_group_name_H-M   'P 1'
#
loop_
_entity.id
_entity.type
_entity.pdbx_description
1 polymer ?
#
loop_
_entity_poly.entity_id
_entity_poly.type
_entity_poly.pdbx_seq_one_letter_code
_entity_poly.pdbx_strand_id
1 'polypeptide(L)'
;VYEGANFFILGRILYYIPYLSPIHPGRVFSTFLALLMFVEAFTANGAALLANTEASERRRETGEALLKAALILQLVLMVGFVSLAGTFNRRAYRAGLLTKKLKHVLTILYCSCFLITTRTVFRTVEYFLAANQHRWDDPNEVDPIIKNEWIFWIFEVVIMYMNTTMLNVFHPMGLLPSSNKVYLARDGVTEVEGPGFDDPRPWFVTFIDPFDLVGLIFKKGKQNKYWEVEPESNTGLKTEKTEKTDNAAEQRGCFV
;
A
#
# COMPACT_ATOMS: atom_id res chain seq x y z
N VAL A 1 -1.49 -0.53 -10.77
CA VAL A 1 -2.58 0.29 -10.16
C VAL A 1 -3.17 -0.39 -8.93
N TYR A 2 -3.59 -1.66 -8.98
CA TYR A 2 -4.23 -2.37 -7.85
C TYR A 2 -3.32 -2.57 -6.64
N GLU A 3 -2.05 -2.84 -6.86
CA GLU A 3 -1.05 -2.95 -5.79
C GLU A 3 -0.91 -1.62 -5.06
N GLY A 4 -0.89 -0.50 -5.79
CA GLY A 4 -0.86 0.84 -5.21
C GLY A 4 -2.06 1.13 -4.31
N ALA A 5 -3.26 0.63 -4.66
CA ALA A 5 -4.45 0.75 -3.79
C ALA A 5 -4.25 0.02 -2.45
N ASN A 6 -3.67 -1.20 -2.47
CA ASN A 6 -3.37 -1.95 -1.26
C ASN A 6 -2.30 -1.24 -0.41
N PHE A 7 -1.27 -0.66 -1.04
CA PHE A 7 -0.26 0.12 -0.33
C PHE A 7 -0.86 1.36 0.35
N PHE A 8 -1.80 2.01 -0.32
CA PHE A 8 -2.53 3.14 0.24
C PHE A 8 -3.41 2.74 1.44
N ILE A 9 -4.16 1.63 1.31
CA ILE A 9 -4.99 1.11 2.41
C ILE A 9 -4.14 0.76 3.63
N LEU A 10 -3.02 0.05 3.44
CA LEU A 10 -2.10 -0.26 4.54
C LEU A 10 -1.51 1.01 5.14
N GLY A 11 -1.08 1.96 4.33
CA GLY A 11 -0.60 3.26 4.80
C GLY A 11 -1.61 3.94 5.72
N ARG A 12 -2.90 3.97 5.33
CA ARG A 12 -3.99 4.53 6.15
C ARG A 12 -4.17 3.79 7.47
N ILE A 13 -4.10 2.46 7.46
CA ILE A 13 -4.17 1.65 8.68
C ILE A 13 -3.02 1.98 9.63
N LEU A 14 -1.80 2.12 9.09
CA LEU A 14 -0.61 2.44 9.88
C LEU A 14 -0.65 3.87 10.43
N TYR A 15 -1.27 4.82 9.72
CA TYR A 15 -1.53 6.16 10.25
C TYR A 15 -2.54 6.14 11.40
N TYR A 16 -3.52 5.26 11.35
CA TYR A 16 -4.53 5.15 12.40
C TYR A 16 -3.97 4.59 13.71
N ILE A 17 -2.95 3.69 13.64
CA ILE A 17 -2.27 3.14 14.84
C ILE A 17 -0.74 3.24 14.66
N PRO A 18 -0.17 4.45 14.75
CA PRO A 18 1.23 4.69 14.37
C PRO A 18 2.24 4.02 15.29
N TYR A 19 1.93 3.87 16.57
CA TYR A 19 2.84 3.30 17.58
C TYR A 19 3.04 1.78 17.45
N LEU A 20 2.19 1.06 16.70
CA LEU A 20 2.37 -0.37 16.41
C LEU A 20 3.10 -0.61 15.08
N SER A 21 3.27 0.41 14.26
CA SER A 21 3.92 0.29 12.97
C SER A 21 5.40 -0.10 13.12
N PRO A 22 5.88 -1.13 12.39
CA PRO A 22 7.30 -1.49 12.41
C PRO A 22 8.18 -0.47 11.66
N ILE A 23 7.60 0.28 10.73
CA ILE A 23 8.24 1.33 9.93
C ILE A 23 7.42 2.62 10.12
N HIS A 24 8.03 3.78 9.97
CA HIS A 24 7.33 5.05 10.11
C HIS A 24 6.14 5.12 9.12
N PRO A 25 4.89 5.34 9.59
CA PRO A 25 3.68 5.26 8.76
C PRO A 25 3.75 6.11 7.49
N GLY A 26 4.29 7.33 7.60
CA GLY A 26 4.40 8.25 6.49
C GLY A 26 5.32 7.79 5.35
N ARG A 27 6.20 6.83 5.61
CA ARG A 27 7.18 6.34 4.62
C ARG A 27 6.77 5.03 3.96
N VAL A 28 5.87 4.28 4.57
CA VAL A 28 5.46 2.96 4.04
C VAL A 28 4.87 3.10 2.65
N PHE A 29 3.94 4.02 2.46
CA PHE A 29 3.29 4.22 1.16
C PHE A 29 4.30 4.66 0.08
N SER A 30 5.13 5.67 0.36
CA SER A 30 6.12 6.17 -0.60
C SER A 30 7.17 5.12 -0.97
N THR A 31 7.63 4.33 0.02
CA THR A 31 8.58 3.24 -0.18
C THR A 31 8.05 2.17 -1.13
N PHE A 32 6.87 1.64 -0.84
CA PHE A 32 6.29 0.59 -1.67
C PHE A 32 5.88 1.13 -3.05
N LEU A 33 5.41 2.37 -3.13
CA LEU A 33 5.10 3.01 -4.41
C LEU A 33 6.36 3.20 -5.26
N ALA A 34 7.47 3.67 -4.68
CA ALA A 34 8.73 3.82 -5.41
C ALA A 34 9.24 2.47 -5.94
N LEU A 35 9.23 1.42 -5.10
CA LEU A 35 9.62 0.08 -5.51
C LEU A 35 8.71 -0.46 -6.64
N LEU A 36 7.41 -0.22 -6.55
CA LEU A 36 6.48 -0.59 -7.62
C LEU A 36 6.81 0.13 -8.94
N MET A 37 7.14 1.42 -8.89
CA MET A 37 7.53 2.18 -10.08
C MET A 37 8.80 1.62 -10.75
N PHE A 38 9.76 1.12 -9.97
CA PHE A 38 10.94 0.43 -10.52
C PHE A 38 10.55 -0.88 -11.23
N VAL A 39 9.66 -1.68 -10.63
CA VAL A 39 9.17 -2.93 -11.24
C VAL A 39 8.47 -2.62 -12.56
N GLU A 40 7.56 -1.64 -12.58
CA GLU A 40 6.84 -1.22 -13.78
C GLU A 40 7.79 -0.69 -14.86
N ALA A 41 8.84 0.06 -14.49
CA ALA A 41 9.84 0.53 -15.44
C ALA A 41 10.61 -0.64 -16.08
N PHE A 42 10.99 -1.65 -15.32
CA PHE A 42 11.66 -2.84 -15.87
C PHE A 42 10.73 -3.64 -16.77
N THR A 43 9.48 -3.81 -16.38
CA THR A 43 8.45 -4.49 -17.18
C THR A 43 8.23 -3.75 -18.50
N ALA A 44 8.06 -2.43 -18.47
CA ALA A 44 7.84 -1.63 -19.67
C ALA A 44 9.04 -1.67 -20.63
N ASN A 45 10.26 -1.51 -20.11
CA ASN A 45 11.47 -1.59 -20.93
C ASN A 45 11.68 -3.00 -21.50
N GLY A 46 11.49 -4.05 -20.71
CA GLY A 46 11.57 -5.43 -21.15
C GLY A 46 10.58 -5.73 -22.28
N ALA A 47 9.31 -5.34 -22.10
CA ALA A 47 8.27 -5.50 -23.11
C ALA A 47 8.57 -4.72 -24.39
N ALA A 48 9.05 -3.47 -24.28
CA ALA A 48 9.41 -2.65 -25.44
C ALA A 48 10.56 -3.28 -26.25
N LEU A 49 11.56 -3.87 -25.58
CA LEU A 49 12.67 -4.57 -26.26
C LEU A 49 12.20 -5.84 -26.99
N LEU A 50 11.23 -6.56 -26.43
CA LEU A 50 10.68 -7.76 -27.05
C LEU A 50 9.71 -7.44 -28.20
N ALA A 51 8.97 -6.34 -28.11
CA ALA A 51 8.04 -5.90 -29.15
C ALA A 51 8.77 -5.40 -30.43
N ASN A 52 10.04 -5.04 -30.32
CA ASN A 52 10.82 -4.57 -31.47
C ASN A 52 11.32 -5.77 -32.29
N THR A 53 10.67 -6.03 -33.42
CA THR A 53 10.99 -7.13 -34.33
C THR A 53 12.33 -6.97 -35.06
N GLU A 54 12.83 -5.74 -35.18
CA GLU A 54 14.12 -5.42 -35.80
C GLU A 54 15.29 -5.43 -34.79
N ALA A 55 15.01 -5.68 -33.52
CA ALA A 55 16.03 -5.70 -32.49
C ALA A 55 17.01 -6.89 -32.71
N SER A 56 18.29 -6.64 -32.47
CA SER A 56 19.30 -7.70 -32.46
C SER A 56 18.97 -8.74 -31.39
N GLU A 57 19.35 -9.99 -31.60
CA GLU A 57 19.11 -11.10 -30.70
C GLU A 57 19.56 -10.82 -29.27
N ARG A 58 20.71 -10.17 -29.10
CA ARG A 58 21.20 -9.71 -27.78
C ARG A 58 20.25 -8.75 -27.06
N ARG A 59 19.50 -7.88 -27.80
CA ARG A 59 18.51 -6.98 -27.21
C ARG A 59 17.27 -7.73 -26.75
N ARG A 60 16.86 -8.76 -27.50
CA ARG A 60 15.73 -9.61 -27.11
C ARG A 60 16.07 -10.41 -25.85
N GLU A 61 17.26 -11.00 -25.76
CA GLU A 61 17.73 -11.67 -24.52
C GLU A 61 17.73 -10.72 -23.31
N THR A 62 18.17 -9.47 -23.52
CA THR A 62 18.12 -8.46 -22.46
C THR A 62 16.68 -8.15 -22.04
N GLY A 63 15.75 -8.03 -23.00
CA GLY A 63 14.34 -7.82 -22.75
C GLY A 63 13.71 -8.95 -21.94
N GLU A 64 14.02 -10.21 -22.29
CA GLU A 64 13.58 -11.39 -21.54
C GLU A 64 14.12 -11.40 -20.11
N ALA A 65 15.41 -11.11 -19.95
CA ALA A 65 16.03 -11.05 -18.62
C ALA A 65 15.39 -9.95 -17.74
N LEU A 66 15.12 -8.79 -18.31
CA LEU A 66 14.44 -7.69 -17.61
C LEU A 66 13.03 -8.07 -17.17
N LEU A 67 12.24 -8.71 -18.04
CA LEU A 67 10.88 -9.16 -17.66
C LEU A 67 10.90 -10.23 -16.58
N LYS A 68 11.80 -11.23 -16.69
CA LYS A 68 11.97 -12.25 -15.66
C LYS A 68 12.35 -11.62 -14.32
N ALA A 69 13.30 -10.70 -14.34
CA ALA A 69 13.71 -9.97 -13.13
C ALA A 69 12.58 -9.14 -12.54
N ALA A 70 11.80 -8.44 -13.36
CA ALA A 70 10.65 -7.64 -12.92
C ALA A 70 9.58 -8.50 -12.23
N LEU A 71 9.20 -9.64 -12.82
CA LEU A 71 8.22 -10.55 -12.25
C LEU A 71 8.67 -11.13 -10.90
N ILE A 72 9.95 -11.53 -10.79
CA ILE A 72 10.50 -12.02 -9.52
C ILE A 72 10.52 -10.90 -8.48
N LEU A 73 10.95 -9.69 -8.86
CA LEU A 73 11.00 -8.54 -7.97
C LEU A 73 9.60 -8.16 -7.47
N GLN A 74 8.58 -8.23 -8.34
CA GLN A 74 7.18 -8.00 -7.98
C GLN A 74 6.70 -9.00 -6.93
N LEU A 75 7.01 -10.29 -7.07
CA LEU A 75 6.68 -11.30 -6.06
C LEU A 75 7.38 -11.03 -4.73
N VAL A 76 8.66 -10.67 -4.75
CA VAL A 76 9.42 -10.32 -3.53
C VAL A 76 8.80 -9.11 -2.84
N LEU A 77 8.39 -8.09 -3.61
CA LEU A 77 7.71 -6.89 -3.10
C LEU A 77 6.38 -7.25 -2.42
N MET A 78 5.59 -8.14 -3.03
CA MET A 78 4.32 -8.61 -2.45
C MET A 78 4.54 -9.39 -1.15
N VAL A 79 5.54 -10.28 -1.10
CA VAL A 79 5.90 -11.01 0.13
C VAL A 79 6.34 -10.05 1.23
N GLY A 80 7.16 -9.06 0.90
CA GLY A 80 7.57 -8.00 1.84
C GLY A 80 6.37 -7.21 2.38
N PHE A 81 5.45 -6.84 1.51
CA PHE A 81 4.23 -6.11 1.87
C PHE A 81 3.31 -6.93 2.79
N VAL A 82 3.03 -8.18 2.44
CA VAL A 82 2.20 -9.08 3.27
C VAL A 82 2.87 -9.36 4.61
N SER A 83 4.19 -9.50 4.65
CA SER A 83 4.97 -9.66 5.88
C SER A 83 4.86 -8.43 6.78
N LEU A 84 4.92 -7.22 6.21
CA LEU A 84 4.72 -5.97 6.94
C LEU A 84 3.31 -5.89 7.52
N ALA A 85 2.28 -6.17 6.73
CA ALA A 85 0.89 -6.22 7.17
C ALA A 85 0.67 -7.27 8.26
N GLY A 86 1.31 -8.45 8.12
CA GLY A 86 1.27 -9.54 9.11
C GLY A 86 1.93 -9.18 10.43
N THR A 87 3.10 -8.53 10.40
CA THR A 87 3.77 -8.06 11.62
C THR A 87 2.95 -7.00 12.35
N PHE A 88 2.34 -6.07 11.62
CA PHE A 88 1.40 -5.10 12.18
C PHE A 88 0.18 -5.79 12.82
N ASN A 89 -0.47 -6.69 12.09
CA ASN A 89 -1.63 -7.43 12.60
C ASN A 89 -1.30 -8.21 13.88
N ARG A 90 -0.14 -8.89 13.93
CA ARG A 90 0.33 -9.63 15.10
C ARG A 90 0.56 -8.69 16.29
N ARG A 91 1.13 -7.52 16.08
CA ARG A 91 1.33 -6.51 17.14
C ARG A 91 0.00 -5.95 17.62
N ALA A 92 -0.93 -5.62 16.71
CA ALA A 92 -2.26 -5.12 17.04
C ALA A 92 -3.08 -6.14 17.84
N TYR A 93 -2.99 -7.42 17.46
CA TYR A 93 -3.63 -8.51 18.20
C TYR A 93 -3.06 -8.64 19.62
N ARG A 94 -1.74 -8.62 19.79
CA ARG A 94 -1.08 -8.73 21.11
C ARG A 94 -1.38 -7.53 22.01
N ALA A 95 -1.54 -6.34 21.42
CA ALA A 95 -1.89 -5.13 22.14
C ALA A 95 -3.39 -5.04 22.50
N GLY A 96 -4.23 -5.97 22.03
CA GLY A 96 -5.67 -5.95 22.27
C GLY A 96 -6.42 -4.83 21.54
N LEU A 97 -5.76 -4.15 20.58
CA LEU A 97 -6.28 -2.98 19.87
C LEU A 97 -7.01 -3.33 18.57
N LEU A 98 -7.24 -4.63 18.32
CA LEU A 98 -7.86 -5.12 17.10
C LEU A 98 -9.38 -4.94 17.16
N THR A 99 -9.86 -3.73 16.90
CA THR A 99 -11.29 -3.41 16.81
C THR A 99 -11.97 -4.17 15.67
N LYS A 100 -13.29 -4.37 15.74
CA LYS A 100 -14.07 -5.05 14.68
C LYS A 100 -13.89 -4.36 13.31
N LYS A 101 -13.86 -3.01 13.28
CA LYS A 101 -13.64 -2.22 12.07
C LYS A 101 -12.25 -2.48 11.46
N LEU A 102 -11.21 -2.42 12.28
CA LEU A 102 -9.84 -2.66 11.85
C LEU A 102 -9.64 -4.09 11.33
N LYS A 103 -10.21 -5.08 12.01
CA LYS A 103 -10.18 -6.48 11.58
C LYS A 103 -10.82 -6.67 10.20
N HIS A 104 -11.95 -6.01 9.96
CA HIS A 104 -12.64 -6.06 8.67
C HIS A 104 -11.77 -5.48 7.53
N VAL A 105 -11.17 -4.29 7.75
CA VAL A 105 -10.28 -3.66 6.76
C VAL A 105 -9.06 -4.53 6.47
N LEU A 106 -8.43 -5.10 7.49
CA LEU A 106 -7.30 -6.03 7.32
C LEU A 106 -7.69 -7.29 6.55
N THR A 107 -8.89 -7.83 6.79
CA THR A 107 -9.38 -8.99 6.04
C THR A 107 -9.54 -8.66 4.56
N ILE A 108 -10.14 -7.51 4.22
CA ILE A 108 -10.27 -7.05 2.83
C ILE A 108 -8.87 -6.89 2.20
N LEU A 109 -7.93 -6.29 2.92
CA LEU A 109 -6.55 -6.13 2.46
C LEU A 109 -5.90 -7.49 2.15
N TYR A 110 -6.01 -8.47 3.05
CA TYR A 110 -5.44 -9.81 2.82
C TYR A 110 -6.11 -10.55 1.67
N CYS A 111 -7.43 -10.45 1.52
CA CYS A 111 -8.14 -11.03 0.38
C CYS A 111 -7.67 -10.40 -0.94
N SER A 112 -7.52 -9.07 -0.99
CA SER A 112 -6.99 -8.37 -2.17
C SER A 112 -5.55 -8.81 -2.48
N CYS A 113 -4.68 -8.86 -1.46
CA CYS A 113 -3.30 -9.35 -1.64
C CYS A 113 -3.26 -10.77 -2.17
N PHE A 114 -4.13 -11.65 -1.68
CA PHE A 114 -4.21 -13.03 -2.14
C PHE A 114 -4.59 -13.10 -3.64
N LEU A 115 -5.60 -12.35 -4.07
CA LEU A 115 -6.02 -12.30 -5.47
C LEU A 115 -4.91 -11.77 -6.38
N ILE A 116 -4.27 -10.67 -5.98
CA ILE A 116 -3.17 -10.08 -6.76
C ILE A 116 -1.97 -11.03 -6.81
N THR A 117 -1.61 -11.68 -5.70
CA THR A 117 -0.50 -12.63 -5.65
C THR A 117 -0.78 -13.84 -6.56
N THR A 118 -2.00 -14.38 -6.54
CA THR A 118 -2.41 -15.49 -7.41
C THR A 118 -2.24 -15.11 -8.88
N ARG A 119 -2.70 -13.92 -9.27
CA ARG A 119 -2.50 -13.38 -10.62
C ARG A 119 -1.01 -13.26 -10.98
N THR A 120 -0.21 -12.69 -10.08
CA THR A 120 1.21 -12.45 -10.34
C THR A 120 1.99 -13.76 -10.46
N VAL A 121 1.65 -14.77 -9.65
CA VAL A 121 2.22 -16.12 -9.76
C VAL A 121 1.86 -16.74 -11.11
N PHE A 122 0.58 -16.67 -11.50
CA PHE A 122 0.15 -17.19 -12.80
C PHE A 122 0.91 -16.53 -13.96
N ARG A 123 1.01 -15.20 -14.00
CA ARG A 123 1.77 -14.46 -14.99
C ARG A 123 3.24 -14.86 -15.01
N THR A 124 3.83 -15.07 -13.85
CA THR A 124 5.22 -15.51 -13.74
C THR A 124 5.39 -16.88 -14.37
N VAL A 125 4.54 -17.83 -14.02
CA VAL A 125 4.59 -19.20 -14.57
C VAL A 125 4.37 -19.18 -16.10
N GLU A 126 3.31 -18.50 -16.56
CA GLU A 126 3.01 -18.34 -17.99
C GLU A 126 4.20 -17.80 -18.78
N TYR A 127 4.83 -16.74 -18.26
CA TYR A 127 5.96 -16.11 -18.93
C TYR A 127 7.19 -17.02 -18.97
N PHE A 128 7.49 -17.75 -17.88
CA PHE A 128 8.62 -18.68 -17.85
C PHE A 128 8.38 -19.88 -18.78
N LEU A 129 7.15 -20.38 -18.87
CA LEU A 129 6.80 -21.44 -19.80
C LEU A 129 6.93 -20.96 -21.26
N ALA A 130 6.38 -19.79 -21.58
CA ALA A 130 6.48 -19.21 -22.92
C ALA A 130 7.93 -18.96 -23.36
N ALA A 131 8.77 -18.44 -22.45
CA ALA A 131 10.18 -18.22 -22.72
C ALA A 131 10.97 -19.54 -22.94
N ASN A 132 10.58 -20.62 -22.27
CA ASN A 132 11.18 -21.93 -22.47
C ASN A 132 10.74 -22.58 -23.79
N GLN A 133 9.50 -22.39 -24.23
CA GLN A 133 9.01 -22.94 -25.52
C GLN A 133 9.79 -22.40 -26.72
N HIS A 134 10.22 -21.15 -26.70
CA HIS A 134 11.10 -20.61 -27.75
C HIS A 134 12.45 -21.30 -27.86
N ARG A 135 12.83 -22.11 -26.87
CA ARG A 135 14.08 -22.85 -26.81
C ARG A 135 13.97 -24.33 -27.27
N TRP A 136 12.71 -24.83 -27.39
CA TRP A 136 12.44 -26.21 -27.81
C TRP A 136 11.84 -26.19 -29.21
N ASP A 137 12.55 -26.72 -30.19
CA ASP A 137 12.18 -26.70 -31.63
C ASP A 137 11.01 -27.65 -32.01
N ASP A 138 10.26 -28.17 -31.04
CA ASP A 138 9.19 -29.11 -31.34
C ASP A 138 7.80 -28.42 -31.27
N PRO A 139 7.18 -28.12 -32.44
CA PRO A 139 5.90 -27.37 -32.50
C PRO A 139 4.69 -28.14 -31.96
N ASN A 140 4.86 -29.44 -31.63
CA ASN A 140 3.74 -30.28 -31.13
C ASN A 140 3.63 -30.35 -29.61
N GLU A 141 4.59 -29.84 -28.87
CA GLU A 141 4.65 -29.90 -27.40
C GLU A 141 4.36 -28.53 -26.75
N VAL A 142 3.26 -27.88 -27.21
CA VAL A 142 2.81 -26.61 -26.61
C VAL A 142 2.17 -26.91 -25.27
N ASP A 143 2.70 -26.30 -24.20
CA ASP A 143 2.17 -26.43 -22.84
C ASP A 143 0.65 -26.12 -22.79
N PRO A 144 -0.15 -26.98 -22.10
CA PRO A 144 -1.60 -26.80 -22.00
C PRO A 144 -2.02 -25.41 -21.46
N ILE A 145 -1.18 -24.78 -20.66
CA ILE A 145 -1.41 -23.45 -20.09
C ILE A 145 -1.41 -22.37 -21.17
N ILE A 146 -0.52 -22.47 -22.15
CA ILE A 146 -0.40 -21.52 -23.26
C ILE A 146 -1.45 -21.83 -24.35
N LYS A 147 -1.75 -23.10 -24.55
CA LYS A 147 -2.73 -23.56 -25.55
C LYS A 147 -4.17 -23.15 -25.21
N ASN A 148 -4.50 -23.05 -23.94
CA ASN A 148 -5.86 -22.82 -23.48
C ASN A 148 -6.09 -21.36 -23.07
N GLU A 149 -6.60 -20.53 -23.96
CA GLU A 149 -6.90 -19.11 -23.72
C GLU A 149 -7.85 -18.85 -22.55
N TRP A 150 -8.77 -19.81 -22.23
CA TRP A 150 -9.70 -19.65 -21.12
C TRP A 150 -9.01 -19.56 -19.75
N ILE A 151 -7.83 -20.18 -19.58
CA ILE A 151 -7.03 -20.11 -18.35
C ILE A 151 -6.56 -18.65 -18.13
N PHE A 152 -6.06 -18.00 -19.18
CA PHE A 152 -5.72 -16.59 -19.16
C PHE A 152 -6.91 -15.72 -18.73
N TRP A 153 -8.09 -15.92 -19.32
CA TRP A 153 -9.29 -15.17 -18.97
C TRP A 153 -9.67 -15.30 -17.50
N ILE A 154 -9.57 -16.48 -16.91
CA ILE A 154 -9.88 -16.71 -15.50
C ILE A 154 -8.85 -16.02 -14.61
N PHE A 155 -7.56 -16.29 -14.82
CA PHE A 155 -6.51 -15.81 -13.90
C PHE A 155 -6.17 -14.33 -14.08
N GLU A 156 -6.40 -13.77 -15.24
CA GLU A 156 -6.13 -12.36 -15.52
C GLU A 156 -7.38 -11.50 -15.34
N VAL A 157 -8.47 -11.82 -16.01
CA VAL A 157 -9.65 -10.95 -16.08
C VAL A 157 -10.60 -11.18 -14.90
N VAL A 158 -10.99 -12.43 -14.63
CA VAL A 158 -11.96 -12.73 -13.57
C VAL A 158 -11.39 -12.38 -12.20
N ILE A 159 -10.14 -12.74 -11.89
CA ILE A 159 -9.49 -12.42 -10.61
C ILE A 159 -9.45 -10.90 -10.41
N MET A 160 -9.06 -10.13 -11.44
CA MET A 160 -8.98 -8.68 -11.33
C MET A 160 -10.35 -8.03 -11.19
N TYR A 161 -11.36 -8.55 -11.89
CA TYR A 161 -12.74 -8.11 -11.75
C TYR A 161 -13.27 -8.37 -10.32
N MET A 162 -13.01 -9.57 -9.78
CA MET A 162 -13.36 -9.89 -8.37
C MET A 162 -12.68 -8.95 -7.39
N ASN A 163 -11.38 -8.68 -7.57
CA ASN A 163 -10.63 -7.75 -6.71
C ASN A 163 -11.23 -6.34 -6.76
N THR A 164 -11.50 -5.82 -7.96
CA THR A 164 -12.11 -4.50 -8.15
C THR A 164 -13.48 -4.42 -7.50
N THR A 165 -14.34 -5.42 -7.75
CA THR A 165 -15.68 -5.48 -7.18
C THR A 165 -15.64 -5.56 -5.66
N MET A 166 -14.75 -6.39 -5.10
CA MET A 166 -14.56 -6.51 -3.66
C MET A 166 -14.14 -5.16 -3.02
N LEU A 167 -13.17 -4.46 -3.59
CA LEU A 167 -12.73 -3.16 -3.08
C LEU A 167 -13.79 -2.06 -3.21
N ASN A 168 -14.65 -2.13 -4.23
CA ASN A 168 -15.76 -1.19 -4.39
C ASN A 168 -16.92 -1.48 -3.44
N VAL A 169 -17.32 -2.74 -3.29
CA VAL A 169 -18.44 -3.14 -2.41
C VAL A 169 -18.09 -2.95 -0.94
N PHE A 170 -16.90 -3.37 -0.54
CA PHE A 170 -16.42 -3.27 0.83
C PHE A 170 -15.48 -2.08 1.03
N HIS A 171 -15.80 -0.94 0.50
CA HIS A 171 -14.95 0.24 0.48
C HIS A 171 -14.22 0.50 1.83
N PRO A 172 -12.93 0.14 1.96
CA PRO A 172 -12.23 0.11 3.24
C PRO A 172 -12.09 1.50 3.88
N MET A 173 -12.14 2.55 3.06
CA MET A 173 -12.02 3.94 3.52
C MET A 173 -13.24 4.42 4.31
N GLY A 174 -14.42 3.78 4.16
CA GLY A 174 -15.59 4.09 4.97
C GLY A 174 -15.49 3.63 6.43
N LEU A 175 -14.53 2.74 6.73
CA LEU A 175 -14.31 2.19 8.07
C LEU A 175 -13.16 2.87 8.83
N LEU A 176 -12.35 3.68 8.15
CA LEU A 176 -11.24 4.44 8.70
C LEU A 176 -11.58 5.94 8.72
N PRO A 177 -11.01 6.73 9.65
CA PRO A 177 -11.18 8.18 9.65
C PRO A 177 -10.77 8.80 8.32
N SER A 178 -11.53 9.78 7.85
CA SER A 178 -11.24 10.47 6.58
C SER A 178 -9.93 11.27 6.62
N SER A 179 -9.53 11.76 7.81
CA SER A 179 -8.32 12.55 8.01
C SER A 179 -7.13 11.67 8.41
N ASN A 180 -5.93 11.98 7.86
CA ASN A 180 -4.66 11.36 8.27
C ASN A 180 -4.14 11.90 9.61
N LYS A 181 -4.80 12.92 10.17
CA LYS A 181 -4.44 13.53 11.45
C LYS A 181 -5.08 12.80 12.63
N VAL A 182 -6.10 11.98 12.38
CA VAL A 182 -6.80 11.23 13.42
C VAL A 182 -6.14 9.88 13.63
N TYR A 183 -5.68 9.63 14.84
CA TYR A 183 -5.08 8.36 15.25
C TYR A 183 -5.73 7.85 16.55
N LEU A 184 -5.69 6.54 16.73
CA LEU A 184 -6.23 5.87 17.90
C LEU A 184 -5.26 6.04 19.07
N ALA A 185 -5.75 6.50 20.22
CA ALA A 185 -4.97 6.57 21.46
C ALA A 185 -4.59 5.15 21.95
N ARG A 186 -3.66 5.08 22.88
CA ARG A 186 -3.19 3.77 23.45
C ARG A 186 -4.26 3.01 24.21
N ASP A 187 -5.32 3.66 24.63
CA ASP A 187 -6.50 3.06 25.28
C ASP A 187 -7.40 2.27 24.32
N GLY A 188 -7.19 2.38 22.99
CA GLY A 188 -7.91 1.61 21.98
C GLY A 188 -9.36 2.09 21.72
N VAL A 189 -9.79 3.16 22.36
CA VAL A 189 -11.17 3.67 22.26
C VAL A 189 -11.22 5.13 21.81
N THR A 190 -10.32 5.96 22.33
CA THR A 190 -10.31 7.41 22.08
C THR A 190 -9.59 7.72 20.77
N GLU A 191 -10.23 8.46 19.88
CA GLU A 191 -9.62 9.03 18.68
C GLU A 191 -9.07 10.42 19.03
N VAL A 192 -7.80 10.63 18.72
CA VAL A 192 -7.08 11.88 18.99
C VAL A 192 -6.70 12.53 17.68
N GLU A 193 -6.92 13.83 17.57
CA GLU A 193 -6.45 14.62 16.43
C GLU A 193 -5.07 15.20 16.75
N GLY A 194 -4.07 14.84 15.96
CA GLY A 194 -2.70 15.31 16.10
C GLY A 194 -2.27 16.19 14.91
N PRO A 195 -1.04 16.72 14.94
CA PRO A 195 -0.51 17.59 13.87
C PRO A 195 -0.39 16.88 12.50
N GLY A 196 -0.50 15.54 12.48
CA GLY A 196 -0.27 14.73 11.29
C GLY A 196 1.21 14.56 10.98
N PHE A 197 1.49 13.79 9.92
CA PHE A 197 2.84 13.63 9.39
C PHE A 197 3.06 14.65 8.27
N ASP A 198 3.99 15.55 8.48
CA ASP A 198 4.53 16.44 7.45
C ASP A 198 5.99 16.03 7.20
N ASP A 199 6.31 15.62 5.99
CA ASP A 199 7.69 15.28 5.64
C ASP A 199 8.40 16.55 5.16
N PRO A 200 9.35 17.08 5.95
CA PRO A 200 10.05 18.31 5.59
C PRO A 200 10.96 18.16 4.36
N ARG A 201 11.07 16.93 3.83
CA ARG A 201 11.92 16.64 2.66
C ARG A 201 11.17 16.92 1.36
N PRO A 202 11.86 17.43 0.33
CA PRO A 202 11.26 17.58 -0.99
C PRO A 202 10.85 16.21 -1.55
N TRP A 203 9.74 16.15 -2.28
CA TRP A 203 9.11 14.93 -2.77
C TRP A 203 10.07 14.02 -3.57
N PHE A 204 11.01 14.57 -4.32
CA PHE A 204 11.99 13.81 -5.11
C PHE A 204 13.02 13.10 -4.23
N VAL A 205 13.39 13.66 -3.08
CA VAL A 205 14.29 12.99 -2.11
C VAL A 205 13.55 11.82 -1.47
N THR A 206 12.27 11.99 -1.12
CA THR A 206 11.41 10.92 -0.60
C THR A 206 11.23 9.80 -1.62
N PHE A 207 11.24 10.13 -2.91
CA PHE A 207 11.13 9.15 -4.00
C PHE A 207 12.44 8.39 -4.23
N ILE A 208 13.60 9.08 -4.19
CA ILE A 208 14.92 8.47 -4.43
C ILE A 208 15.40 7.65 -3.22
N ASP A 209 15.18 8.18 -2.00
CA ASP A 209 15.52 7.52 -0.74
C ASP A 209 14.27 7.29 0.14
N PRO A 210 13.39 6.35 -0.27
CA PRO A 210 12.14 6.07 0.45
C PRO A 210 12.40 5.49 1.85
N PHE A 211 13.52 4.80 2.05
CA PHE A 211 13.91 4.21 3.33
C PHE A 211 14.64 5.16 4.26
N ASP A 212 14.99 6.38 3.76
CA ASP A 212 15.84 7.31 4.49
C ASP A 212 17.18 6.67 4.92
N LEU A 213 17.77 5.90 4.01
CA LEU A 213 19.06 5.26 4.25
C LEU A 213 20.15 6.30 4.51
N VAL A 214 20.09 7.41 3.78
CA VAL A 214 20.99 8.53 3.97
C VAL A 214 20.82 9.13 5.37
N GLY A 215 19.59 9.38 5.81
CA GLY A 215 19.29 9.85 7.15
C GLY A 215 19.69 8.86 8.26
N LEU A 216 19.52 7.55 7.99
CA LEU A 216 19.92 6.49 8.91
C LEU A 216 21.44 6.41 9.07
N ILE A 217 22.20 6.50 7.96
CA ILE A 217 23.66 6.45 7.95
C ILE A 217 24.25 7.71 8.61
N PHE A 218 23.70 8.88 8.32
CA PHE A 218 24.20 10.15 8.85
C PHE A 218 23.61 10.55 10.21
N LYS A 219 22.83 9.69 10.87
CA LYS A 219 22.21 9.92 12.21
C LYS A 219 21.42 11.24 12.33
N LYS A 220 21.00 11.85 11.24
CA LYS A 220 20.39 13.19 11.22
C LYS A 220 18.86 13.18 11.35
N GLY A 221 18.26 12.00 11.44
CA GLY A 221 16.80 11.84 11.48
C GLY A 221 16.29 11.42 12.84
N LYS A 222 16.13 12.34 13.81
CA LYS A 222 15.09 12.16 14.83
C LYS A 222 13.77 12.18 14.06
N GLN A 223 13.22 11.00 13.80
CA GLN A 223 11.88 10.88 13.23
C GLN A 223 10.92 11.58 14.18
N ASN A 224 10.29 12.66 13.73
CA ASN A 224 9.26 13.32 14.51
C ASN A 224 8.10 12.35 14.69
N LYS A 225 8.07 11.73 15.86
CA LYS A 225 6.97 10.87 16.28
C LYS A 225 5.81 11.75 16.70
N TYR A 226 5.01 12.18 15.71
CA TYR A 226 3.87 13.06 15.91
C TYR A 226 2.83 12.53 16.92
N TRP A 227 2.88 11.25 17.24
CA TRP A 227 2.03 10.60 18.24
C TRP A 227 2.61 10.62 19.66
N GLU A 228 3.83 11.12 19.87
CA GLU A 228 4.44 11.32 21.19
C GLU A 228 4.27 12.76 21.69
N VAL A 229 3.80 13.67 20.84
CA VAL A 229 3.40 15.01 21.25
C VAL A 229 2.11 14.85 22.06
N GLU A 230 2.17 15.15 23.36
CA GLU A 230 0.97 15.20 24.20
C GLU A 230 -0.06 16.13 23.51
N PRO A 231 -1.33 15.70 23.35
CA PRO A 231 -2.35 16.60 22.85
C PRO A 231 -2.41 17.76 23.83
N GLU A 232 -2.06 18.95 23.37
CA GLU A 232 -2.38 20.17 24.09
C GLU A 232 -3.87 20.05 24.45
N SER A 233 -4.13 19.97 25.73
CA SER A 233 -5.45 19.71 26.27
C SER A 233 -6.41 20.75 25.67
N ASN A 234 -7.25 20.29 24.75
CA ASN A 234 -8.35 21.08 24.16
C ASN A 234 -9.41 21.48 25.20
N THR A 235 -8.97 21.74 26.43
CA THR A 235 -9.81 22.29 27.52
C THR A 235 -10.18 23.75 27.22
N GLY A 236 -9.40 24.47 26.40
CA GLY A 236 -9.67 25.87 26.06
C GLY A 236 -10.79 26.07 25.02
N LEU A 237 -10.96 25.15 24.06
CA LEU A 237 -11.93 25.35 22.96
C LEU A 237 -13.38 25.01 23.34
N LYS A 238 -13.57 24.13 24.33
CA LYS A 238 -14.95 23.86 24.84
C LYS A 238 -15.46 24.98 25.72
N THR A 239 -14.58 25.59 26.53
CA THR A 239 -14.94 26.71 27.42
C THR A 239 -15.32 27.97 26.61
N GLU A 240 -14.55 28.24 25.53
CA GLU A 240 -14.82 29.44 24.70
C GLU A 240 -16.11 29.32 23.85
N LYS A 241 -16.51 28.12 23.44
CA LYS A 241 -17.78 27.90 22.75
C LYS A 241 -18.99 27.96 23.69
N THR A 242 -18.84 27.48 24.93
CA THR A 242 -19.91 27.55 25.94
C THR A 242 -20.11 28.99 26.40
N GLU A 243 -19.03 29.74 26.65
CA GLU A 243 -19.06 31.13 27.07
C GLU A 243 -19.63 32.07 25.99
N LYS A 244 -19.35 31.82 24.70
CA LYS A 244 -19.98 32.57 23.58
C LYS A 244 -21.45 32.25 23.39
N THR A 245 -21.89 31.05 23.76
CA THR A 245 -23.31 30.65 23.66
C THR A 245 -24.11 31.22 24.81
N ASP A 246 -23.54 31.26 26.01
CA ASP A 246 -24.18 31.82 27.19
C ASP A 246 -24.28 33.35 27.11
N ASN A 247 -23.25 34.04 26.67
CA ASN A 247 -23.26 35.48 26.42
C ASN A 247 -24.24 35.90 25.29
N ALA A 248 -24.45 35.03 24.27
CA ALA A 248 -25.43 35.28 23.22
C ALA A 248 -26.86 35.01 23.66
N ALA A 249 -27.09 34.17 24.68
CA ALA A 249 -28.39 33.92 25.28
C ALA A 249 -28.79 35.06 26.25
N GLU A 250 -27.83 35.58 27.02
CA GLU A 250 -28.05 36.67 27.97
C GLU A 250 -28.38 38.01 27.26
N GLN A 251 -27.74 38.26 26.09
CA GLN A 251 -28.08 39.45 25.27
C GLN A 251 -29.45 39.39 24.58
N ARG A 252 -30.07 38.21 24.44
CA ARG A 252 -31.43 38.07 23.88
C ARG A 252 -32.52 38.16 24.95
N GLY A 253 -32.19 38.02 26.22
CA GLY A 253 -33.12 38.09 27.35
C GLY A 253 -33.41 39.52 27.85
N CYS A 254 -32.73 40.54 27.33
CA CYS A 254 -32.84 41.93 27.79
C CYS A 254 -33.70 42.83 26.88
N PHE A 255 -34.45 42.24 25.94
CA PHE A 255 -35.45 42.95 25.10
C PHE A 255 -36.80 42.21 25.15
N VAL A 256 -37.43 42.24 26.29
CA VAL A 256 -38.90 42.07 26.46
C VAL A 256 -39.38 43.04 27.54
#